data_3753d7b16262e1472ff904216465dace
#
_entry.id   3753d7b16262e1472ff904216465dace
#
_cell.length_a   1.000
_cell.length_b   1.000
_cell.length_c   1.000
_cell.angle_alpha   90.00
_cell.angle_beta   90.00
_cell.angle_gamma   90.00
#
_symmetry.space_group_name_H-M   'P 1'
#
loop_
_entity.id
_entity.type
_entity.pdbx_description
1 polymer ?
#
loop_
_entity_poly.entity_id
_entity_poly.type
_entity_poly.pdbx_seq_one_letter_code
_entity_poly.pdbx_strand_id
1 'polypeptide(L)'
;MIKNICAGLLILCQSSFNFQDDFEYNNNEEFIKGVKNCALFYNADLPSKDRIPIEIIVGQASLESDWGRSRFALEGNNLYGMREYDLTEPHIKPLENLEANFGLKVYPTKCLSVVHYIETLLSHRSYAEFRENMYNMWVVDEYDIFLLTEMLYNYSADKDYAVKLRRTILYITERGYLNGRK
;
A
#
# COMPACT_ATOMS: atom_id res chain seq x y z
N MET A 1 -54.94 -16.07 -21.07
CA MET A 1 -54.28 -14.74 -21.03
C MET A 1 -53.16 -14.82 -20.02
N ILE A 2 -51.94 -15.08 -20.51
CA ILE A 2 -50.74 -15.18 -19.66
C ILE A 2 -50.00 -13.87 -19.81
N LYS A 3 -49.89 -13.11 -18.72
CA LYS A 3 -49.12 -11.89 -18.71
C LYS A 3 -47.63 -12.23 -18.55
N ASN A 4 -46.85 -11.97 -19.57
CA ASN A 4 -45.40 -11.98 -19.50
C ASN A 4 -44.92 -10.81 -18.60
N ILE A 5 -44.31 -11.15 -17.48
CA ILE A 5 -43.58 -10.21 -16.62
C ILE A 5 -42.12 -10.28 -17.12
N CYS A 6 -41.70 -9.28 -17.90
CA CYS A 6 -40.30 -9.06 -18.19
C CYS A 6 -39.62 -8.55 -16.91
N ALA A 7 -38.92 -9.43 -16.22
CA ALA A 7 -37.97 -9.03 -15.17
C ALA A 7 -36.75 -8.41 -15.87
N GLY A 8 -36.65 -7.08 -15.80
CA GLY A 8 -35.46 -6.36 -16.24
C GLY A 8 -34.29 -6.71 -15.33
N LEU A 9 -33.35 -7.49 -15.88
CA LEU A 9 -32.07 -7.78 -15.23
C LEU A 9 -31.22 -6.51 -15.34
N LEU A 10 -31.17 -5.73 -14.27
CA LEU A 10 -30.18 -4.69 -14.09
C LEU A 10 -28.82 -5.39 -13.96
N ILE A 11 -28.11 -5.49 -15.07
CA ILE A 11 -26.69 -5.83 -15.08
C ILE A 11 -25.97 -4.61 -14.53
N LEU A 12 -25.75 -4.60 -13.21
CA LEU A 12 -24.75 -3.74 -12.60
C LEU A 12 -23.40 -4.21 -13.14
N CYS A 13 -22.86 -3.44 -14.09
CA CYS A 13 -21.48 -3.56 -14.51
C CYS A 13 -20.60 -3.16 -13.31
N GLN A 14 -20.41 -4.07 -12.37
CA GLN A 14 -19.34 -3.97 -11.39
C GLN A 14 -18.06 -4.18 -12.18
N SER A 15 -17.32 -3.11 -12.43
CA SER A 15 -15.93 -3.22 -12.83
C SER A 15 -15.22 -3.99 -11.71
N SER A 16 -15.08 -5.30 -11.89
CA SER A 16 -14.35 -6.15 -10.96
C SER A 16 -12.89 -5.74 -11.02
N PHE A 17 -12.47 -4.91 -10.06
CA PHE A 17 -11.06 -4.64 -9.85
C PHE A 17 -10.40 -5.98 -9.48
N ASN A 18 -9.37 -6.36 -10.20
CA ASN A 18 -8.63 -7.59 -9.98
C ASN A 18 -7.19 -7.21 -9.60
N PHE A 19 -6.62 -7.77 -8.52
CA PHE A 19 -5.21 -7.58 -8.16
C PHE A 19 -4.23 -8.02 -9.26
N GLN A 20 -4.69 -8.75 -10.26
CA GLN A 20 -3.90 -9.07 -11.45
C GLN A 20 -3.83 -7.93 -12.47
N ASP A 21 -4.73 -6.94 -12.35
CA ASP A 21 -4.68 -5.74 -13.17
C ASP A 21 -3.70 -4.77 -12.53
N ASP A 22 -2.62 -4.43 -13.24
CA ASP A 22 -1.65 -3.44 -12.78
C ASP A 22 -2.15 -2.03 -13.08
N PHE A 23 -1.57 -1.02 -12.43
CA PHE A 23 -1.85 0.37 -12.73
C PHE A 23 -0.64 1.05 -13.36
N GLU A 24 -0.92 1.91 -14.34
CA GLU A 24 0.06 2.78 -14.97
C GLU A 24 -0.04 4.19 -14.41
N TYR A 25 1.07 4.92 -14.44
CA TYR A 25 1.14 6.30 -13.95
C TYR A 25 2.23 7.08 -14.69
N ASN A 26 1.97 8.37 -14.92
CA ASN A 26 2.90 9.30 -15.57
C ASN A 26 3.34 10.42 -14.60
N ASN A 27 2.69 10.52 -13.46
CA ASN A 27 2.93 11.55 -12.45
C ASN A 27 2.57 11.06 -11.05
N ASN A 28 2.92 11.86 -10.03
CA ASN A 28 2.71 11.52 -8.64
C ASN A 28 1.22 11.33 -8.28
N GLU A 29 0.31 12.13 -8.87
CA GLU A 29 -1.13 12.02 -8.60
C GLU A 29 -1.68 10.67 -9.08
N GLU A 30 -1.31 10.27 -10.30
CA GLU A 30 -1.70 8.97 -10.86
C GLU A 30 -1.11 7.80 -10.08
N PHE A 31 0.17 7.90 -9.67
CA PHE A 31 0.80 6.92 -8.80
C PHE A 31 0.03 6.75 -7.48
N ILE A 32 -0.25 7.86 -6.77
CA ILE A 32 -1.02 7.88 -5.53
C ILE A 32 -2.39 7.23 -5.73
N LYS A 33 -3.09 7.59 -6.81
CA LYS A 33 -4.41 7.05 -7.15
C LYS A 33 -4.34 5.53 -7.35
N GLY A 34 -3.33 5.03 -8.06
CA GLY A 34 -3.14 3.60 -8.28
C GLY A 34 -2.94 2.85 -6.96
N VAL A 35 -1.97 3.27 -6.14
CA VAL A 35 -1.70 2.68 -4.82
C VAL A 35 -2.93 2.73 -3.92
N LYS A 36 -3.62 3.89 -3.87
CA LYS A 36 -4.84 4.07 -3.08
C LYS A 36 -5.93 3.08 -3.51
N ASN A 37 -6.16 2.90 -4.81
CA ASN A 37 -7.19 1.99 -5.29
C ASN A 37 -6.90 0.53 -4.89
N CYS A 38 -5.64 0.07 -5.02
CA CYS A 38 -5.23 -1.26 -4.56
C CYS A 38 -5.45 -1.41 -3.06
N ALA A 39 -5.08 -0.41 -2.27
CA ALA A 39 -5.22 -0.42 -0.81
C ALA A 39 -6.69 -0.43 -0.38
N LEU A 40 -7.54 0.39 -0.99
CA LEU A 40 -8.98 0.44 -0.70
C LEU A 40 -9.66 -0.88 -1.02
N PHE A 41 -9.31 -1.48 -2.16
CA PHE A 41 -9.87 -2.76 -2.57
C PHE A 41 -9.53 -3.87 -1.57
N TYR A 42 -8.26 -3.96 -1.15
CA TYR A 42 -7.84 -4.97 -0.18
C TYR A 42 -8.42 -4.70 1.22
N ASN A 43 -8.37 -3.46 1.68
CA ASN A 43 -8.94 -3.07 2.97
C ASN A 43 -10.46 -3.34 3.06
N ALA A 44 -11.20 -3.32 1.94
CA ALA A 44 -12.64 -3.54 1.95
C ALA A 44 -13.01 -4.94 2.50
N ASP A 45 -12.16 -5.94 2.27
CA ASP A 45 -12.36 -7.33 2.73
C ASP A 45 -11.86 -7.54 4.17
N LEU A 46 -11.12 -6.58 4.75
CA LEU A 46 -10.63 -6.66 6.12
C LEU A 46 -11.67 -6.19 7.15
N PRO A 47 -11.69 -6.77 8.35
CA PRO A 47 -12.41 -6.20 9.48
C PRO A 47 -12.00 -4.74 9.71
N SER A 48 -12.93 -3.87 10.09
CA SER A 48 -12.67 -2.43 10.24
C SER A 48 -11.48 -2.10 11.15
N LYS A 49 -11.32 -2.87 12.23
CA LYS A 49 -10.20 -2.72 13.18
C LYS A 49 -8.82 -3.05 12.60
N ASP A 50 -8.78 -3.81 11.50
CA ASP A 50 -7.53 -4.28 10.84
C ASP A 50 -7.23 -3.46 9.57
N ARG A 51 -8.07 -2.49 9.21
CA ARG A 51 -7.87 -1.63 8.04
C ARG A 51 -6.79 -0.60 8.32
N ILE A 52 -5.69 -0.71 7.59
CA ILE A 52 -4.59 0.26 7.70
C ILE A 52 -5.01 1.58 7.06
N PRO A 53 -4.77 2.74 7.72
CA PRO A 53 -5.04 4.04 7.13
C PRO A 53 -4.37 4.22 5.76
N ILE A 54 -5.13 4.73 4.80
CA ILE A 54 -4.66 4.89 3.41
C ILE A 54 -3.46 5.85 3.35
N GLU A 55 -3.41 6.84 4.22
CA GLU A 55 -2.31 7.79 4.37
C GLU A 55 -0.97 7.08 4.65
N ILE A 56 -0.98 6.06 5.50
CA ILE A 56 0.20 5.24 5.82
C ILE A 56 0.63 4.46 4.58
N ILE A 57 -0.30 3.73 3.94
CA ILE A 57 -0.02 2.87 2.81
C ILE A 57 0.56 3.69 1.64
N VAL A 58 -0.12 4.78 1.28
CA VAL A 58 0.29 5.64 0.15
C VAL A 58 1.55 6.44 0.49
N GLY A 59 1.66 6.93 1.72
CA GLY A 59 2.82 7.66 2.20
C GLY A 59 4.10 6.84 2.12
N GLN A 60 4.08 5.59 2.62
CA GLN A 60 5.24 4.69 2.55
C GLN A 60 5.54 4.27 1.10
N ALA A 61 4.55 3.91 0.28
CA ALA A 61 4.79 3.62 -1.13
C ALA A 61 5.50 4.79 -1.84
N SER A 62 5.05 6.02 -1.58
CA SER A 62 5.64 7.22 -2.20
C SER A 62 7.07 7.46 -1.72
N LEU A 63 7.34 7.29 -0.43
CA LEU A 63 8.66 7.49 0.15
C LEU A 63 9.65 6.42 -0.29
N GLU A 64 9.28 5.14 -0.18
CA GLU A 64 10.17 3.99 -0.43
C GLU A 64 10.49 3.79 -1.91
N SER A 65 9.54 4.09 -2.79
CA SER A 65 9.71 3.89 -4.23
C SER A 65 10.13 5.15 -4.99
N ASP A 66 10.37 6.27 -4.31
CA ASP A 66 10.53 7.57 -4.97
C ASP A 66 9.35 7.84 -5.94
N TRP A 67 8.11 7.74 -5.42
CA TRP A 67 6.89 7.92 -6.21
C TRP A 67 6.79 6.95 -7.40
N GLY A 68 7.26 5.73 -7.22
CA GLY A 68 7.28 4.70 -8.25
C GLY A 68 8.45 4.80 -9.23
N ARG A 69 9.39 5.75 -9.07
CA ARG A 69 10.52 5.95 -10.01
C ARG A 69 11.75 5.12 -9.68
N SER A 70 11.82 4.53 -8.49
CA SER A 70 12.97 3.68 -8.13
C SER A 70 13.09 2.48 -9.07
N ARG A 71 14.31 2.00 -9.27
CA ARG A 71 14.58 0.81 -10.09
C ARG A 71 13.75 -0.39 -9.65
N PHE A 72 13.61 -0.59 -8.34
CA PHE A 72 12.85 -1.72 -7.80
C PHE A 72 11.34 -1.60 -8.07
N ALA A 73 10.80 -0.38 -8.11
CA ALA A 73 9.42 -0.15 -8.51
C ALA A 73 9.21 -0.39 -10.01
N LEU A 74 10.15 0.05 -10.85
CA LEU A 74 10.05 -0.05 -12.31
C LEU A 74 10.30 -1.46 -12.84
N GLU A 75 11.34 -2.14 -12.31
CA GLU A 75 11.75 -3.47 -12.79
C GLU A 75 11.06 -4.61 -12.04
N GLY A 76 10.62 -4.39 -10.80
CA GLY A 76 10.11 -5.45 -9.94
C GLY A 76 8.76 -5.17 -9.29
N ASN A 77 8.05 -4.08 -9.66
CA ASN A 77 6.78 -3.68 -9.05
C ASN A 77 6.84 -3.58 -7.51
N ASN A 78 8.04 -3.40 -6.94
CA ASN A 78 8.29 -3.38 -5.50
C ASN A 78 8.25 -1.95 -4.98
N LEU A 79 7.09 -1.56 -4.44
CA LEU A 79 6.83 -0.18 -4.00
C LEU A 79 7.31 0.09 -2.56
N TYR A 80 7.69 -0.94 -1.80
CA TYR A 80 7.97 -0.83 -0.38
C TYR A 80 9.35 -1.36 0.02
N GLY A 81 10.22 -1.68 -0.94
CA GLY A 81 11.56 -2.19 -0.65
C GLY A 81 11.56 -3.57 0.03
N MET A 82 10.50 -4.36 -0.18
CA MET A 82 10.38 -5.68 0.45
C MET A 82 11.48 -6.63 -0.02
N ARG A 83 12.14 -7.27 0.95
CA ARG A 83 13.29 -8.14 0.69
C ARG A 83 12.86 -9.57 0.40
N GLU A 84 13.65 -10.24 -0.46
CA GLU A 84 13.61 -11.68 -0.70
C GLU A 84 14.92 -12.30 -0.20
N TYR A 85 14.79 -13.28 0.67
CA TYR A 85 15.94 -14.01 1.24
C TYR A 85 16.12 -15.38 0.59
N ASP A 86 15.07 -15.93 -0.02
CA ASP A 86 15.19 -17.09 -0.89
C ASP A 86 15.63 -16.64 -2.28
N LEU A 87 16.93 -16.75 -2.55
CA LEU A 87 17.51 -16.30 -3.81
C LEU A 87 17.19 -17.23 -4.99
N THR A 88 16.42 -18.28 -4.80
CA THR A 88 15.83 -19.09 -5.89
C THR A 88 14.55 -18.47 -6.42
N GLU A 89 13.89 -17.60 -5.64
CA GLU A 89 12.73 -16.84 -6.04
C GLU A 89 13.10 -15.59 -6.87
N PRO A 90 12.20 -15.05 -7.70
CA PRO A 90 12.46 -13.83 -8.48
C PRO A 90 12.84 -12.64 -7.61
N HIS A 91 14.01 -12.07 -7.83
CA HIS A 91 14.52 -10.95 -7.06
C HIS A 91 15.43 -10.03 -7.89
N ILE A 92 15.63 -8.82 -7.41
CA ILE A 92 16.54 -7.82 -7.97
C ILE A 92 17.63 -7.51 -6.94
N LYS A 93 18.89 -7.72 -7.29
CA LYS A 93 20.02 -7.40 -6.41
C LYS A 93 20.21 -5.87 -6.27
N PRO A 94 20.51 -5.36 -5.05
CA PRO A 94 20.94 -3.97 -4.89
C PRO A 94 22.29 -3.77 -5.60
N LEU A 95 22.41 -2.67 -6.36
CA LEU A 95 23.63 -2.39 -7.14
C LEU A 95 24.84 -2.09 -6.25
N GLU A 96 24.58 -1.52 -5.07
CA GLU A 96 25.60 -1.17 -4.08
C GLU A 96 26.18 -2.40 -3.38
N ASN A 97 25.50 -3.56 -3.45
CA ASN A 97 25.97 -4.80 -2.85
C ASN A 97 25.39 -6.02 -3.61
N LEU A 98 26.07 -6.41 -4.66
CA LEU A 98 25.68 -7.56 -5.50
C LEU A 98 25.84 -8.91 -4.74
N GLU A 99 26.71 -8.96 -3.73
CA GLU A 99 26.96 -10.14 -2.88
C GLU A 99 26.02 -10.23 -1.67
N ALA A 100 25.03 -9.32 -1.57
CA ALA A 100 24.05 -9.37 -0.49
C ALA A 100 23.37 -10.75 -0.43
N ASN A 101 23.16 -11.25 0.79
CA ASN A 101 22.42 -12.50 1.04
C ASN A 101 20.90 -12.33 0.90
N PHE A 102 20.44 -11.26 0.25
CA PHE A 102 19.05 -10.96 -0.08
C PHE A 102 18.97 -10.26 -1.44
N GLY A 103 17.77 -10.23 -2.00
CA GLY A 103 17.39 -9.36 -3.08
C GLY A 103 16.14 -8.56 -2.71
N LEU A 104 15.64 -7.72 -3.60
CA LEU A 104 14.34 -7.10 -3.49
C LEU A 104 13.34 -7.96 -4.25
N LYS A 105 12.18 -8.25 -3.64
CA LYS A 105 11.12 -9.08 -4.26
C LYS A 105 10.67 -8.50 -5.59
N VAL A 106 10.35 -9.38 -6.52
CA VAL A 106 9.68 -9.04 -7.78
C VAL A 106 8.22 -9.49 -7.68
N TYR A 107 7.31 -8.57 -7.95
CA TYR A 107 5.88 -8.83 -7.93
C TYR A 107 5.30 -8.85 -9.35
N PRO A 108 4.31 -9.70 -9.62
CA PRO A 108 3.58 -9.69 -10.89
C PRO A 108 2.94 -8.33 -11.18
N THR A 109 2.43 -7.65 -10.16
CA THR A 109 1.80 -6.32 -10.24
C THR A 109 2.16 -5.44 -9.05
N LYS A 110 2.05 -4.13 -9.21
CA LYS A 110 2.23 -3.14 -8.12
C LYS A 110 1.18 -3.33 -7.02
N CYS A 111 -0.06 -3.72 -7.39
CA CYS A 111 -1.10 -4.03 -6.42
C CYS A 111 -0.73 -5.19 -5.49
N LEU A 112 -0.08 -6.25 -6.01
CA LEU A 112 0.40 -7.35 -5.16
C LEU A 112 1.51 -6.92 -4.19
N SER A 113 2.32 -5.94 -4.57
CA SER A 113 3.26 -5.31 -3.62
C SER A 113 2.53 -4.56 -2.50
N VAL A 114 1.44 -3.84 -2.83
CA VAL A 114 0.59 -3.16 -1.83
C VAL A 114 -0.04 -4.17 -0.87
N VAL A 115 -0.59 -5.26 -1.39
CA VAL A 115 -1.19 -6.34 -0.58
C VAL A 115 -0.16 -6.94 0.38
N HIS A 116 0.99 -7.37 -0.13
CA HIS A 116 2.04 -7.97 0.71
C HIS A 116 2.54 -7.02 1.80
N TYR A 117 2.65 -5.72 1.49
CA TYR A 117 2.99 -4.71 2.49
C TYR A 117 1.93 -4.64 3.60
N ILE A 118 0.64 -4.55 3.27
CA ILE A 118 -0.47 -4.54 4.24
C ILE A 118 -0.41 -5.80 5.12
N GLU A 119 -0.29 -6.98 4.51
CA GLU A 119 -0.19 -8.25 5.23
C GLU A 119 1.02 -8.29 6.17
N THR A 120 2.15 -7.70 5.75
CA THR A 120 3.36 -7.60 6.59
C THR A 120 3.10 -6.74 7.82
N LEU A 121 2.45 -5.58 7.69
CA LEU A 121 2.09 -4.75 8.85
C LEU A 121 1.11 -5.46 9.77
N LEU A 122 0.17 -6.23 9.22
CA LEU A 122 -0.85 -6.95 9.99
C LEU A 122 -0.32 -8.21 10.67
N SER A 123 0.74 -8.84 10.18
CA SER A 123 1.18 -10.15 10.67
C SER A 123 2.58 -10.14 11.30
N HIS A 124 3.53 -9.36 10.80
CA HIS A 124 4.91 -9.45 11.24
C HIS A 124 5.10 -8.89 12.65
N ARG A 125 5.86 -9.64 13.48
CA ARG A 125 6.09 -9.32 14.91
C ARG A 125 6.66 -7.93 15.18
N SER A 126 7.45 -7.37 14.28
CA SER A 126 8.06 -6.05 14.42
C SER A 126 7.04 -4.90 14.41
N TYR A 127 5.81 -5.15 13.95
CA TYR A 127 4.74 -4.16 13.87
C TYR A 127 3.62 -4.41 14.89
N ALA A 128 3.90 -5.17 15.96
CA ALA A 128 2.90 -5.46 17.01
C ALA A 128 2.42 -4.16 17.69
N GLU A 129 3.33 -3.24 18.02
CA GLU A 129 3.02 -1.95 18.63
C GLU A 129 2.21 -1.04 17.69
N PHE A 130 2.53 -1.05 16.39
CA PHE A 130 1.73 -0.36 15.38
C PHE A 130 0.28 -0.86 15.37
N ARG A 131 0.07 -2.18 15.37
CA ARG A 131 -1.28 -2.79 15.39
C ARG A 131 -2.04 -2.49 16.67
N GLU A 132 -1.36 -2.53 17.83
CA GLU A 132 -1.96 -2.20 19.12
C GLU A 132 -2.45 -0.75 19.15
N ASN A 133 -1.62 0.21 18.71
CA ASN A 133 -2.01 1.62 18.64
C ASN A 133 -3.16 1.82 17.64
N MET A 134 -3.10 1.19 16.48
CA MET A 134 -4.18 1.25 15.48
C MET A 134 -5.50 0.72 16.04
N TYR A 135 -5.46 -0.41 16.78
CA TYR A 135 -6.64 -0.97 17.44
C TYR A 135 -7.20 -0.02 18.52
N ASN A 136 -6.35 0.56 19.36
CA ASN A 136 -6.76 1.51 20.40
C ASN A 136 -7.42 2.74 19.78
N MET A 137 -6.87 3.28 18.69
CA MET A 137 -7.46 4.39 17.94
C MET A 137 -8.83 4.02 17.34
N TRP A 138 -8.95 2.79 16.81
CA TRP A 138 -10.24 2.28 16.31
C TRP A 138 -11.30 2.19 17.42
N VAL A 139 -10.92 1.75 18.64
CA VAL A 139 -11.82 1.63 19.79
C VAL A 139 -12.38 2.99 20.21
N VAL A 140 -11.58 4.04 20.17
CA VAL A 140 -11.99 5.40 20.56
C VAL A 140 -12.52 6.23 19.39
N ASP A 141 -12.50 5.69 18.17
CA ASP A 141 -12.90 6.34 16.92
C ASP A 141 -12.11 7.65 16.66
N GLU A 142 -10.83 7.67 17.05
CA GLU A 142 -9.95 8.83 16.90
C GLU A 142 -8.58 8.37 16.37
N TYR A 143 -8.20 8.79 15.15
CA TYR A 143 -6.98 8.39 14.49
C TYR A 143 -5.94 9.52 14.48
N ASP A 144 -4.80 9.28 15.13
CA ASP A 144 -3.59 10.07 14.98
C ASP A 144 -2.62 9.37 14.01
N ILE A 145 -2.69 9.80 12.74
CA ILE A 145 -1.83 9.24 11.69
C ILE A 145 -0.34 9.50 11.98
N PHE A 146 0.00 10.61 12.63
CA PHE A 146 1.39 10.93 12.93
C PHE A 146 1.95 10.08 14.07
N LEU A 147 1.14 9.72 15.06
CA LEU A 147 1.54 8.75 16.06
C LEU A 147 1.79 7.38 15.41
N LEU A 148 0.95 6.94 14.46
CA LEU A 148 1.19 5.70 13.74
C LEU A 148 2.49 5.73 12.92
N THR A 149 2.94 6.88 12.39
CA THR A 149 4.25 6.96 11.72
C THR A 149 5.42 6.71 12.66
N GLU A 150 5.31 7.10 13.93
CA GLU A 150 6.35 6.83 14.95
C GLU A 150 6.48 5.32 15.24
N MET A 151 5.35 4.58 15.19
CA MET A 151 5.34 3.13 15.45
C MET A 151 5.95 2.30 14.30
N LEU A 152 6.34 2.95 13.21
CA LEU A 152 7.02 2.32 12.06
C LEU A 152 8.55 2.40 12.13
N TYR A 153 9.13 2.67 13.32
CA TYR A 153 10.58 2.80 13.54
C TYR A 153 11.39 1.55 13.14
N ASN A 154 10.77 0.37 13.14
CA ASN A 154 11.41 -0.87 12.68
C ASN A 154 11.45 -1.02 11.16
N TYR A 155 10.83 -0.11 10.41
CA TYR A 155 10.77 -0.20 8.95
C TYR A 155 12.10 0.20 8.30
N SER A 156 12.76 1.21 8.84
CA SER A 156 14.01 1.75 8.31
C SER A 156 15.04 1.96 9.42
N ALA A 157 16.32 1.78 9.09
CA ALA A 157 17.42 2.15 9.98
C ALA A 157 17.66 3.67 10.07
N ASP A 158 16.98 4.46 9.22
CA ASP A 158 17.06 5.91 9.21
C ASP A 158 16.33 6.50 10.43
N LYS A 159 17.07 7.22 11.29
CA LYS A 159 16.52 7.83 12.50
C LYS A 159 15.47 8.92 12.20
N ASP A 160 15.53 9.52 11.03
CA ASP A 160 14.61 10.56 10.59
C ASP A 160 13.42 9.98 9.78
N TYR A 161 13.26 8.66 9.77
CA TYR A 161 12.27 7.97 8.96
C TYR A 161 10.85 8.48 9.20
N ALA A 162 10.40 8.51 10.47
CA ALA A 162 9.07 8.99 10.82
C ALA A 162 8.84 10.44 10.37
N VAL A 163 9.85 11.30 10.48
CA VAL A 163 9.78 12.71 10.03
C VAL A 163 9.63 12.78 8.51
N LYS A 164 10.38 11.97 7.76
CA LYS A 164 10.29 11.91 6.29
C LYS A 164 8.93 11.40 5.85
N LEU A 165 8.45 10.32 6.47
CA LEU A 165 7.14 9.74 6.18
C LEU A 165 6.01 10.75 6.48
N ARG A 166 6.06 11.42 7.62
CA ARG A 166 5.11 12.46 8.01
C ARG A 166 5.05 13.61 7.00
N ARG A 167 6.22 14.10 6.54
CA ARG A 167 6.30 15.13 5.50
C ARG A 167 5.70 14.68 4.18
N THR A 168 5.92 13.43 3.81
CA THR A 168 5.35 12.84 2.59
C THR A 168 3.82 12.76 2.70
N ILE A 169 3.29 12.31 3.84
CA ILE A 169 1.84 12.26 4.09
C ILE A 169 1.23 13.67 4.05
N LEU A 170 1.83 14.65 4.71
CA LEU A 170 1.37 16.05 4.67
C LEU A 170 1.31 16.57 3.23
N TYR A 171 2.37 16.39 2.46
CA TYR A 171 2.42 16.78 1.05
C TYR A 171 1.25 16.20 0.24
N ILE A 172 0.96 14.90 0.43
CA ILE A 172 -0.11 14.17 -0.25
C ILE A 172 -1.49 14.72 0.17
N THR A 173 -1.66 14.96 1.47
CA THR A 173 -2.94 15.40 2.05
C THR A 173 -3.27 16.85 1.69
N GLU A 174 -2.30 17.76 1.80
CA GLU A 174 -2.46 19.18 1.47
C GLU A 174 -2.81 19.42 -0.01
N ARG A 175 -2.34 18.56 -0.90
CA ARG A 175 -2.69 18.57 -2.32
C ARG A 175 -4.04 17.93 -2.65
N GLY A 176 -4.69 17.34 -1.66
CA GLY A 176 -5.99 16.69 -1.83
C GLY A 176 -5.93 15.40 -2.66
N TYR A 177 -4.75 14.80 -2.87
CA TYR A 177 -4.60 13.59 -3.69
C TYR A 177 -5.33 12.37 -3.12
N LEU A 178 -5.59 12.34 -1.81
CA LEU A 178 -6.39 11.29 -1.17
C LEU A 178 -7.89 11.59 -1.22
N ASN A 179 -8.28 12.84 -1.46
CA ASN A 179 -9.68 13.21 -1.61
C ASN A 179 -10.12 12.83 -3.02
N GLY A 180 -11.03 11.86 -3.14
CA GLY A 180 -11.67 11.60 -4.42
C GLY A 180 -12.34 12.87 -4.92
N ARG A 181 -12.15 13.26 -6.20
CA ARG A 181 -13.04 14.25 -6.82
C ARG A 181 -14.46 13.69 -6.67
N LYS A 182 -15.32 14.47 -6.01
CA LYS A 182 -16.76 14.18 -5.92
C LYS A 182 -17.37 14.15 -7.31
#